data_fe50bf53b62209d5d66cb36e5456ca70
#
_entry.id   fe50bf53b62209d5d66cb36e5456ca70
#
_cell.length_a   1.000
_cell.length_b   1.000
_cell.length_c   1.000
_cell.angle_alpha   90.00
_cell.angle_beta   90.00
_cell.angle_gamma   90.00
#
_symmetry.space_group_name_H-M   'P 1'
#
loop_
_entity.id
_entity.type
_entity.pdbx_description
1 polymer ?
#
loop_
_entity_poly.entity_id
_entity_poly.type
_entity_poly.pdbx_seq_one_letter_code
_entity_poly.pdbx_strand_id
1 'polypeptide(L)'
;MATFDDAEVIHRRFGDLAGALELEESEPVDMLICGGAALAVMGFVARATDDIDVLALVLDEEDVAARPFPEALQHAVRRVARTRGISEDWLNPGPADMQQFGLPEGIIDRAERREYGDLLTARFLDRYDQIHLKLYAAVDQSGGKHLSDLTQLEPSSDEITEAARWCMTQDPSPGFRQLLEWFLNEEGYSEVVDRISE
;
A
#
# COMPACT_ATOMS: atom_id res chain seq x y z
N MET A 1 1.02 3.96 21.66
CA MET A 1 0.36 3.66 20.40
C MET A 1 0.57 2.18 20.13
N ALA A 2 -0.45 1.39 19.79
CA ALA A 2 -0.27 -0.03 19.47
C ALA A 2 0.36 -0.13 18.07
N THR A 3 1.46 -0.86 17.95
CA THR A 3 2.17 -1.09 16.69
C THR A 3 1.92 -2.52 16.22
N PHE A 4 1.95 -2.72 14.90
CA PHE A 4 1.91 -4.05 14.30
C PHE A 4 3.36 -4.51 14.12
N ASP A 5 3.83 -5.39 14.99
CA ASP A 5 5.23 -5.85 15.04
C ASP A 5 5.46 -7.18 14.32
N ASP A 6 4.37 -7.86 13.93
CA ASP A 6 4.43 -9.08 13.12
C ASP A 6 3.14 -9.31 12.29
N ALA A 7 3.24 -10.20 11.30
CA ALA A 7 2.14 -10.58 10.41
C ALA A 7 0.92 -11.18 11.17
N GLU A 8 1.17 -11.89 12.28
CA GLU A 8 0.11 -12.53 13.06
C GLU A 8 -0.81 -11.49 13.72
N VAL A 9 -0.24 -10.37 14.20
CA VAL A 9 -1.02 -9.26 14.77
C VAL A 9 -1.90 -8.62 13.69
N ILE A 10 -1.37 -8.42 12.49
CA ILE A 10 -2.12 -7.89 11.35
C ILE A 10 -3.28 -8.82 10.99
N HIS A 11 -3.02 -10.14 10.86
CA HIS A 11 -4.08 -11.12 10.57
C HIS A 11 -5.17 -11.14 11.64
N ARG A 12 -4.79 -11.02 12.91
CA ARG A 12 -5.75 -10.94 14.03
C ARG A 12 -6.63 -9.70 13.92
N ARG A 13 -6.07 -8.55 13.49
CA ARG A 13 -6.84 -7.32 13.27
C ARG A 13 -7.85 -7.46 12.13
N PHE A 14 -7.48 -8.14 11.05
CA PHE A 14 -8.43 -8.43 9.98
C PHE A 14 -9.54 -9.40 10.44
N GLY A 15 -9.22 -10.39 11.28
CA GLY A 15 -10.24 -11.23 11.91
C GLY A 15 -11.22 -10.45 12.80
N ASP A 16 -10.71 -9.49 13.59
CA ASP A 16 -11.55 -8.59 14.39
C ASP A 16 -12.46 -7.72 13.49
N LEU A 17 -11.91 -7.24 12.35
CA LEU A 17 -12.65 -6.42 11.39
C LEU A 17 -13.76 -7.23 10.71
N ALA A 18 -13.49 -8.47 10.30
CA ALA A 18 -14.49 -9.35 9.71
C ALA A 18 -15.68 -9.56 10.65
N GLY A 19 -15.43 -9.89 11.93
CA GLY A 19 -16.50 -10.01 12.92
C GLY A 19 -17.24 -8.68 13.18
N ALA A 20 -16.58 -7.54 13.05
CA ALA A 20 -17.24 -6.24 13.16
C ALA A 20 -18.12 -5.92 11.95
N LEU A 21 -17.72 -6.31 10.73
CA LEU A 21 -18.51 -6.15 9.50
C LEU A 21 -19.81 -6.98 9.55
N GLU A 22 -19.75 -8.20 10.10
CA GLU A 22 -20.96 -9.02 10.35
C GLU A 22 -21.98 -8.31 11.26
N LEU A 23 -21.50 -7.63 12.32
CA LEU A 23 -22.35 -6.87 13.23
C LEU A 23 -22.95 -5.60 12.62
N GLU A 24 -22.32 -5.03 11.61
CA GLU A 24 -22.81 -3.86 10.87
C GLU A 24 -23.66 -4.26 9.65
N GLU A 25 -23.94 -5.58 9.46
CA GLU A 25 -24.69 -6.12 8.31
C GLU A 25 -24.12 -5.60 6.96
N SER A 26 -22.78 -5.53 6.86
CA SER A 26 -22.08 -4.99 5.70
C SER A 26 -22.24 -5.87 4.46
N GLU A 27 -22.20 -5.24 3.28
CA GLU A 27 -21.85 -5.96 2.05
C GLU A 27 -20.38 -6.43 2.12
N PRO A 28 -20.01 -7.47 1.35
CA PRO A 28 -18.62 -7.93 1.29
C PRO A 28 -17.66 -6.80 0.90
N VAL A 29 -16.52 -6.76 1.57
CA VAL A 29 -15.45 -5.78 1.35
C VAL A 29 -14.21 -6.51 0.85
N ASP A 30 -13.67 -6.09 -0.29
CA ASP A 30 -12.38 -6.53 -0.83
C ASP A 30 -11.48 -5.31 -0.96
N MET A 31 -10.23 -5.38 -0.45
CA MET A 31 -9.35 -4.22 -0.37
C MET A 31 -7.91 -4.57 -0.73
N LEU A 32 -7.25 -3.67 -1.47
CA LEU A 32 -5.81 -3.70 -1.73
C LEU A 32 -5.06 -3.08 -0.56
N ILE A 33 -4.16 -3.86 0.05
CA ILE A 33 -3.33 -3.45 1.19
C ILE A 33 -1.91 -3.22 0.72
N CYS A 34 -1.37 -2.05 1.02
CA CYS A 34 0.00 -1.67 0.69
C CYS A 34 0.81 -1.29 1.93
N GLY A 35 1.98 -0.72 1.73
CA GLY A 35 2.79 -0.15 2.79
C GLY A 35 3.39 -1.17 3.77
N GLY A 36 3.67 -0.71 4.99
CA GLY A 36 4.36 -1.51 6.00
C GLY A 36 3.65 -2.80 6.38
N ALA A 37 2.32 -2.78 6.46
CA ALA A 37 1.52 -3.93 6.81
C ALA A 37 1.61 -5.05 5.74
N ALA A 38 1.49 -4.69 4.44
CA ALA A 38 1.65 -5.66 3.37
C ALA A 38 3.09 -6.21 3.32
N LEU A 39 4.10 -5.36 3.47
CA LEU A 39 5.50 -5.78 3.50
C LEU A 39 5.78 -6.77 4.66
N ALA A 40 5.21 -6.56 5.84
CA ALA A 40 5.34 -7.45 6.98
C ALA A 40 4.62 -8.80 6.75
N VAL A 41 3.39 -8.77 6.23
CA VAL A 41 2.61 -9.98 5.94
C VAL A 41 3.26 -10.83 4.86
N MET A 42 3.86 -10.19 3.84
CA MET A 42 4.57 -10.86 2.75
C MET A 42 6.01 -11.27 3.13
N GLY A 43 6.48 -10.89 4.32
CA GLY A 43 7.81 -11.26 4.82
C GLY A 43 8.97 -10.49 4.19
N PHE A 44 8.71 -9.34 3.57
CA PHE A 44 9.76 -8.52 2.95
C PHE A 44 10.48 -7.62 3.95
N VAL A 45 9.80 -7.19 5.02
CA VAL A 45 10.42 -6.37 6.08
C VAL A 45 10.03 -6.88 7.47
N ALA A 46 10.96 -6.76 8.41
CA ALA A 46 10.75 -7.11 9.82
C ALA A 46 10.76 -5.83 10.67
N ARG A 47 9.74 -5.00 10.51
CA ARG A 47 9.57 -3.79 11.32
C ARG A 47 8.12 -3.58 11.72
N ALA A 48 7.94 -2.95 12.89
CA ALA A 48 6.63 -2.51 13.33
C ALA A 48 6.03 -1.49 12.35
N THR A 49 4.72 -1.56 12.16
CA THR A 49 3.94 -0.52 11.49
C THR A 49 2.85 0.00 12.43
N ASP A 50 2.50 1.27 12.31
CA ASP A 50 1.51 1.93 13.17
C ASP A 50 0.09 1.74 12.65
N ASP A 51 -0.05 1.47 11.36
CA ASP A 51 -1.30 1.43 10.62
C ASP A 51 -1.30 0.39 9.49
N ILE A 52 -2.47 0.17 8.92
CA ILE A 52 -2.69 -0.62 7.72
C ILE A 52 -3.22 0.30 6.63
N ASP A 53 -2.42 0.46 5.58
CA ASP A 53 -2.73 1.34 4.47
C ASP A 53 -3.57 0.62 3.41
N VAL A 54 -4.78 1.14 3.14
CA VAL A 54 -5.67 0.68 2.07
C VAL A 54 -5.48 1.57 0.86
N LEU A 55 -4.96 0.99 -0.23
CA LEU A 55 -4.70 1.69 -1.49
C LEU A 55 -5.98 1.90 -2.30
N ALA A 56 -6.80 0.85 -2.42
CA ALA A 56 -8.05 0.85 -3.14
C ALA A 56 -9.01 -0.20 -2.56
N LEU A 57 -10.29 -0.09 -2.87
CA LEU A 57 -11.23 -1.21 -2.77
C LEU A 57 -11.25 -1.94 -4.12
N VAL A 58 -11.71 -3.20 -4.12
CA VAL A 58 -11.87 -4.00 -5.33
C VAL A 58 -13.35 -4.32 -5.52
N LEU A 59 -13.88 -3.99 -6.69
CA LEU A 59 -15.25 -4.28 -7.07
C LEU A 59 -15.24 -4.87 -8.50
N ASP A 60 -15.79 -6.07 -8.67
CA ASP A 60 -15.83 -6.77 -9.97
C ASP A 60 -14.44 -6.90 -10.62
N GLU A 61 -13.40 -7.19 -9.79
CA GLU A 61 -11.99 -7.27 -10.19
C GLU A 61 -11.40 -5.95 -10.75
N GLU A 62 -12.03 -4.82 -10.44
CA GLU A 62 -11.52 -3.48 -10.75
C GLU A 62 -11.20 -2.72 -9.46
N ASP A 63 -10.15 -1.90 -9.48
CA ASP A 63 -9.82 -1.03 -8.36
C ASP A 63 -10.72 0.22 -8.34
N VAL A 64 -11.33 0.47 -7.19
CA VAL A 64 -12.18 1.64 -6.98
C VAL A 64 -11.69 2.45 -5.77
N ALA A 65 -12.05 3.73 -5.75
CA ALA A 65 -11.58 4.63 -4.70
C ALA A 65 -11.95 4.13 -3.29
N ALA A 66 -10.96 4.04 -2.40
CA ALA A 66 -11.16 3.67 -1.00
C ALA A 66 -11.59 4.88 -0.12
N ARG A 67 -11.54 6.09 -0.63
CA ARG A 67 -11.87 7.29 0.13
C ARG A 67 -13.11 7.99 -0.42
N PRO A 68 -14.17 8.18 0.43
CA PRO A 68 -14.26 7.65 1.80
C PRO A 68 -14.54 6.14 1.81
N PHE A 69 -14.18 5.47 2.90
CA PHE A 69 -14.65 4.10 3.12
C PHE A 69 -16.19 4.04 3.16
N PRO A 70 -16.82 2.93 2.71
CA PRO A 70 -18.24 2.67 2.95
C PRO A 70 -18.62 2.83 4.41
N GLU A 71 -19.82 3.30 4.71
CA GLU A 71 -20.25 3.65 6.07
C GLU A 71 -20.14 2.45 7.05
N ALA A 72 -20.56 1.27 6.62
CA ALA A 72 -20.44 0.05 7.42
C ALA A 72 -18.98 -0.28 7.76
N LEU A 73 -18.05 -0.13 6.79
CA LEU A 73 -16.61 -0.32 7.03
C LEU A 73 -16.08 0.72 8.02
N GLN A 74 -16.46 2.00 7.89
CA GLN A 74 -16.06 3.02 8.86
C GLN A 74 -16.54 2.70 10.28
N HIS A 75 -17.76 2.18 10.44
CA HIS A 75 -18.30 1.78 11.73
C HIS A 75 -17.56 0.57 12.29
N ALA A 76 -17.27 -0.44 11.46
CA ALA A 76 -16.51 -1.62 11.85
C ALA A 76 -15.08 -1.24 12.31
N VAL A 77 -14.37 -0.38 11.56
CA VAL A 77 -13.04 0.12 11.92
C VAL A 77 -13.05 0.80 13.30
N ARG A 78 -13.99 1.73 13.53
CA ARG A 78 -14.14 2.40 14.83
C ARG A 78 -14.51 1.44 15.96
N ARG A 79 -15.31 0.41 15.68
CA ARG A 79 -15.66 -0.64 16.67
C ARG A 79 -14.42 -1.43 17.10
N VAL A 80 -13.59 -1.88 16.13
CA VAL A 80 -12.32 -2.56 16.43
C VAL A 80 -11.40 -1.66 17.24
N ALA A 81 -11.22 -0.41 16.81
CA ALA A 81 -10.37 0.56 17.50
C ALA A 81 -10.75 0.70 18.98
N ARG A 82 -12.03 0.90 19.27
CA ARG A 82 -12.55 1.02 20.65
C ARG A 82 -12.38 -0.26 21.45
N THR A 83 -12.68 -1.41 20.85
CA THR A 83 -12.59 -2.71 21.53
C THR A 83 -11.15 -3.08 21.90
N ARG A 84 -10.19 -2.70 21.05
CA ARG A 84 -8.76 -3.00 21.20
C ARG A 84 -7.95 -1.88 21.83
N GLY A 85 -8.55 -0.70 22.03
CA GLY A 85 -7.86 0.46 22.60
C GLY A 85 -6.74 0.99 21.71
N ILE A 86 -6.95 1.00 20.39
CA ILE A 86 -6.00 1.49 19.40
C ILE A 86 -6.54 2.73 18.67
N SER A 87 -5.71 3.38 17.84
CA SER A 87 -6.14 4.52 17.03
C SER A 87 -7.32 4.18 16.12
N GLU A 88 -8.22 5.11 15.86
CA GLU A 88 -9.28 4.95 14.84
C GLU A 88 -8.69 4.93 13.42
N ASP A 89 -7.47 5.44 13.23
CA ASP A 89 -6.74 5.44 11.97
C ASP A 89 -5.89 4.18 11.75
N TRP A 90 -6.08 3.12 12.58
CA TRP A 90 -5.33 1.87 12.45
C TRP A 90 -5.49 1.17 11.10
N LEU A 91 -6.63 1.39 10.43
CA LEU A 91 -6.90 1.07 9.03
C LEU A 91 -7.31 2.36 8.34
N ASN A 92 -6.58 2.78 7.32
CA ASN A 92 -6.79 4.09 6.71
C ASN A 92 -6.60 4.07 5.19
N PRO A 93 -7.33 4.92 4.45
CA PRO A 93 -7.17 5.10 3.01
C PRO A 93 -6.15 6.20 2.68
N GLY A 94 -5.03 6.28 3.42
CA GLY A 94 -4.00 7.31 3.24
C GLY A 94 -3.48 7.39 1.80
N PRO A 95 -3.05 6.28 1.18
CA PRO A 95 -2.52 6.28 -0.18
C PRO A 95 -3.58 6.21 -1.29
N ALA A 96 -4.88 6.23 -0.96
CA ALA A 96 -5.96 6.01 -1.94
C ALA A 96 -6.01 7.06 -3.07
N ASP A 97 -5.44 8.24 -2.87
CA ASP A 97 -5.40 9.29 -3.91
C ASP A 97 -4.54 8.86 -5.12
N MET A 98 -3.60 7.91 -4.96
CA MET A 98 -2.78 7.36 -6.05
C MET A 98 -3.62 6.61 -7.09
N GLN A 99 -4.74 6.01 -6.68
CA GLN A 99 -5.65 5.30 -7.57
C GLN A 99 -6.19 6.21 -8.69
N GLN A 100 -6.34 7.51 -8.46
CA GLN A 100 -6.88 8.46 -9.43
C GLN A 100 -6.00 8.63 -10.69
N PHE A 101 -4.71 8.36 -10.59
CA PHE A 101 -3.74 8.49 -11.69
C PHE A 101 -3.38 7.14 -12.33
N GLY A 102 -4.05 6.07 -11.90
CA GLY A 102 -3.86 4.69 -12.36
C GLY A 102 -2.79 3.95 -11.55
N LEU A 103 -3.16 2.77 -11.09
CA LEU A 103 -2.25 1.84 -10.41
C LEU A 103 -1.42 1.04 -11.42
N PRO A 104 -0.33 0.38 -11.01
CA PRO A 104 0.40 -0.52 -11.90
C PRO A 104 -0.51 -1.58 -12.52
N GLU A 105 -0.41 -1.78 -13.84
CA GLU A 105 -1.24 -2.75 -14.57
C GLU A 105 -1.08 -4.15 -13.97
N GLY A 106 -2.20 -4.86 -13.74
CA GLY A 106 -2.25 -6.21 -13.17
C GLY A 106 -2.00 -6.27 -11.66
N ILE A 107 -2.03 -5.15 -10.93
CA ILE A 107 -1.80 -5.08 -9.48
C ILE A 107 -2.75 -5.98 -8.67
N ILE A 108 -4.01 -6.09 -9.10
CA ILE A 108 -5.02 -6.94 -8.44
C ILE A 108 -4.67 -8.42 -8.58
N ASP A 109 -4.25 -8.84 -9.78
CA ASP A 109 -3.90 -10.23 -10.08
C ASP A 109 -2.64 -10.70 -9.37
N ARG A 110 -1.66 -9.78 -9.17
CA ARG A 110 -0.41 -10.10 -8.46
C ARG A 110 -0.56 -10.11 -6.95
N ALA A 111 -1.55 -9.42 -6.40
CA ALA A 111 -1.73 -9.30 -4.97
C ALA A 111 -2.11 -10.64 -4.32
N GLU A 112 -1.48 -10.97 -3.19
CA GLU A 112 -1.81 -12.17 -2.41
C GLU A 112 -3.17 -12.00 -1.73
N ARG A 113 -4.17 -12.74 -2.20
CA ARG A 113 -5.54 -12.71 -1.68
C ARG A 113 -5.69 -13.56 -0.44
N ARG A 114 -6.24 -13.00 0.63
CA ARG A 114 -6.59 -13.69 1.88
C ARG A 114 -8.01 -13.34 2.32
N GLU A 115 -8.78 -14.36 2.67
CA GLU A 115 -10.16 -14.24 3.15
C GLU A 115 -10.20 -14.28 4.68
N TYR A 116 -11.00 -13.40 5.27
CA TYR A 116 -11.27 -13.32 6.70
C TYR A 116 -12.78 -13.40 6.93
N GLY A 117 -13.32 -14.62 6.98
CA GLY A 117 -14.77 -14.86 6.96
C GLY A 117 -15.39 -14.56 5.59
N ASP A 118 -16.71 -14.43 5.57
CA ASP A 118 -17.48 -14.29 4.32
C ASP A 118 -17.54 -12.83 3.81
N LEU A 119 -17.25 -11.85 4.67
CA LEU A 119 -17.45 -10.44 4.36
C LEU A 119 -16.15 -9.64 4.16
N LEU A 120 -14.97 -10.25 4.33
CA LEU A 120 -13.72 -9.50 4.22
C LEU A 120 -12.67 -10.26 3.42
N THR A 121 -12.23 -9.66 2.34
CA THR A 121 -11.02 -10.04 1.59
C THR A 121 -9.99 -8.94 1.71
N ALA A 122 -8.74 -9.30 2.00
CA ALA A 122 -7.59 -8.41 1.91
C ALA A 122 -6.61 -8.96 0.89
N ARG A 123 -6.19 -8.12 -0.06
CA ARG A 123 -5.20 -8.42 -1.08
C ARG A 123 -3.92 -7.67 -0.77
N PHE A 124 -2.89 -8.37 -0.36
CA PHE A 124 -1.59 -7.79 0.00
C PHE A 124 -0.74 -7.64 -1.25
N LEU A 125 -0.31 -6.41 -1.51
CA LEU A 125 0.52 -6.12 -2.69
C LEU A 125 1.81 -6.92 -2.66
N ASP A 126 2.19 -7.43 -3.81
CA ASP A 126 3.44 -8.15 -3.99
C ASP A 126 4.67 -7.21 -3.98
N ARG A 127 5.85 -7.78 -4.08
CA ARG A 127 7.12 -7.05 -4.07
C ARG A 127 7.22 -6.05 -5.24
N TYR A 128 6.80 -6.44 -6.44
CA TYR A 128 6.89 -5.59 -7.63
C TYR A 128 6.06 -4.31 -7.47
N ASP A 129 4.80 -4.43 -7.05
CA ASP A 129 3.92 -3.29 -6.84
C ASP A 129 4.39 -2.41 -5.68
N GLN A 130 4.93 -3.01 -4.62
CA GLN A 130 5.52 -2.27 -3.50
C GLN A 130 6.73 -1.43 -3.94
N ILE A 131 7.57 -1.92 -4.88
CA ILE A 131 8.70 -1.14 -5.43
C ILE A 131 8.19 0.15 -6.08
N HIS A 132 7.11 0.09 -6.87
CA HIS A 132 6.50 1.25 -7.52
C HIS A 132 6.05 2.30 -6.49
N LEU A 133 5.25 1.87 -5.51
CA LEU A 133 4.73 2.76 -4.47
C LEU A 133 5.84 3.33 -3.58
N LYS A 134 6.85 2.51 -3.23
CA LYS A 134 7.96 2.95 -2.37
C LYS A 134 8.90 3.89 -3.07
N LEU A 135 9.16 3.71 -4.38
CA LEU A 135 9.94 4.65 -5.16
C LEU A 135 9.24 6.01 -5.22
N TYR A 136 7.95 6.05 -5.57
CA TYR A 136 7.18 7.29 -5.60
C TYR A 136 7.24 8.02 -4.26
N ALA A 137 6.91 7.33 -3.17
CA ALA A 137 6.89 7.92 -1.84
C ALA A 137 8.29 8.34 -1.35
N ALA A 138 9.37 7.64 -1.72
CA ALA A 138 10.74 8.00 -1.37
C ALA A 138 11.18 9.29 -2.08
N VAL A 139 10.78 9.47 -3.34
CA VAL A 139 11.06 10.70 -4.11
C VAL A 139 10.24 11.87 -3.58
N ASP A 140 8.93 11.69 -3.40
CA ASP A 140 8.00 12.74 -2.96
C ASP A 140 8.30 13.23 -1.53
N GLN A 141 8.64 12.31 -0.62
CA GLN A 141 8.90 12.61 0.79
C GLN A 141 10.38 12.71 1.16
N SER A 142 11.27 12.78 0.17
CA SER A 142 12.72 12.93 0.36
C SER A 142 13.34 11.79 1.20
N GLY A 143 13.00 10.53 0.90
CA GLY A 143 13.66 9.36 1.49
C GLY A 143 12.96 8.80 2.74
N GLY A 144 13.67 8.76 3.86
CA GLY A 144 13.14 8.28 5.14
C GLY A 144 12.78 6.77 5.15
N LYS A 145 11.64 6.43 5.77
CA LYS A 145 11.19 5.03 5.88
C LYS A 145 10.92 4.36 4.53
N HIS A 146 10.49 5.15 3.54
CA HIS A 146 10.15 4.63 2.21
C HIS A 146 11.39 4.19 1.45
N LEU A 147 12.49 4.94 1.54
CA LEU A 147 13.80 4.55 1.00
C LEU A 147 14.33 3.28 1.69
N SER A 148 14.22 3.20 3.02
CA SER A 148 14.62 2.00 3.76
C SER A 148 13.83 0.77 3.33
N ASP A 149 12.51 0.90 3.16
CA ASP A 149 11.65 -0.19 2.67
C ASP A 149 12.03 -0.58 1.23
N LEU A 150 12.24 0.40 0.33
CA LEU A 150 12.66 0.18 -1.05
C LEU A 150 13.99 -0.57 -1.13
N THR A 151 14.97 -0.17 -0.32
CA THR A 151 16.28 -0.83 -0.26
C THR A 151 16.17 -2.29 0.20
N GLN A 152 15.30 -2.59 1.18
CA GLN A 152 15.07 -3.96 1.66
C GLN A 152 14.35 -4.84 0.63
N LEU A 153 13.64 -4.25 -0.32
CA LEU A 153 13.04 -4.97 -1.45
C LEU A 153 14.08 -5.39 -2.50
N GLU A 154 15.32 -4.91 -2.42
CA GLU A 154 16.43 -5.24 -3.33
C GLU A 154 16.03 -5.16 -4.82
N PRO A 155 15.50 -4.02 -5.29
CA PRO A 155 15.04 -3.92 -6.67
C PRO A 155 16.20 -3.96 -7.68
N SER A 156 15.98 -4.63 -8.80
CA SER A 156 16.87 -4.57 -9.95
C SER A 156 16.74 -3.24 -10.69
N SER A 157 17.73 -2.88 -11.51
CA SER A 157 17.67 -1.68 -12.36
C SER A 157 16.49 -1.72 -13.34
N ASP A 158 16.07 -2.90 -13.80
CA ASP A 158 14.91 -3.02 -14.69
C ASP A 158 13.61 -2.72 -13.92
N GLU A 159 13.43 -3.26 -12.72
CA GLU A 159 12.27 -2.97 -11.87
C GLU A 159 12.21 -1.48 -11.48
N ILE A 160 13.36 -0.86 -11.16
CA ILE A 160 13.42 0.59 -10.91
C ILE A 160 13.09 1.40 -12.15
N THR A 161 13.49 0.93 -13.36
CA THR A 161 13.14 1.61 -14.61
C THR A 161 11.63 1.63 -14.85
N GLU A 162 10.96 0.48 -14.63
CA GLU A 162 9.50 0.37 -14.75
C GLU A 162 8.79 1.21 -13.69
N ALA A 163 9.23 1.14 -12.45
CA ALA A 163 8.69 1.95 -11.35
C ALA A 163 8.87 3.46 -11.61
N ALA A 164 10.04 3.89 -12.13
CA ALA A 164 10.30 5.29 -12.45
C ALA A 164 9.39 5.80 -13.57
N ARG A 165 9.14 4.98 -14.60
CA ARG A 165 8.16 5.32 -15.66
C ARG A 165 6.76 5.49 -15.09
N TRP A 166 6.33 4.56 -14.23
CA TRP A 166 5.05 4.68 -13.55
C TRP A 166 4.99 5.91 -12.63
N CYS A 167 6.02 6.22 -11.87
CA CYS A 167 6.08 7.43 -11.04
C CYS A 167 5.83 8.71 -11.87
N MET A 168 6.37 8.80 -13.08
CA MET A 168 6.13 9.93 -13.98
C MET A 168 4.69 9.99 -14.51
N THR A 169 3.91 8.92 -14.44
CA THR A 169 2.46 8.98 -14.72
C THR A 169 1.68 9.54 -13.52
N GLN A 170 2.18 9.33 -12.31
CA GLN A 170 1.56 9.85 -11.08
C GLN A 170 1.78 11.36 -10.94
N ASP A 171 2.97 11.85 -11.25
CA ASP A 171 3.29 13.27 -11.31
C ASP A 171 4.12 13.58 -12.58
N PRO A 172 3.46 14.08 -13.66
CA PRO A 172 4.14 14.41 -14.91
C PRO A 172 4.85 15.77 -14.87
N SER A 173 4.92 16.44 -13.74
CA SER A 173 5.54 17.77 -13.63
C SER A 173 7.06 17.70 -13.86
N PRO A 174 7.65 18.74 -14.51
CA PRO A 174 9.10 18.83 -14.66
C PRO A 174 9.84 18.85 -13.32
N GLY A 175 9.21 19.37 -12.25
CA GLY A 175 9.78 19.40 -10.91
C GLY A 175 9.94 18.01 -10.31
N PHE A 176 8.89 17.17 -10.37
CA PHE A 176 8.97 15.81 -9.91
C PHE A 176 9.99 14.99 -10.70
N ARG A 177 10.03 15.15 -12.04
CA ARG A 177 11.02 14.48 -12.88
C ARG A 177 12.46 14.82 -12.44
N GLN A 178 12.77 16.07 -12.16
CA GLN A 178 14.09 16.48 -11.67
C GLN A 178 14.43 15.85 -10.31
N LEU A 179 13.44 15.76 -9.39
CA LEU A 179 13.60 15.08 -8.11
C LEU A 179 13.87 13.60 -8.28
N LEU A 180 13.12 12.93 -9.17
CA LEU A 180 13.29 11.51 -9.47
C LEU A 180 14.68 11.23 -10.07
N GLU A 181 15.12 12.01 -11.06
CA GLU A 181 16.45 11.88 -11.68
C GLU A 181 17.57 12.11 -10.64
N TRP A 182 17.43 13.13 -9.79
CA TRP A 182 18.36 13.37 -8.69
C TRP A 182 18.40 12.19 -7.71
N PHE A 183 17.23 11.70 -7.26
CA PHE A 183 17.11 10.56 -6.34
C PHE A 183 17.76 9.30 -6.93
N LEU A 184 17.48 8.97 -8.18
CA LEU A 184 18.07 7.81 -8.85
C LEU A 184 19.60 7.88 -8.93
N ASN A 185 20.17 9.07 -9.18
CA ASN A 185 21.61 9.26 -9.18
C ASN A 185 22.22 9.07 -7.78
N GLU A 186 21.62 9.63 -6.73
CA GLU A 186 22.10 9.50 -5.34
C GLU A 186 22.05 8.05 -4.85
N GLU A 187 21.02 7.29 -5.26
CA GLU A 187 20.82 5.89 -4.83
C GLU A 187 21.54 4.85 -5.72
N GLY A 188 22.35 5.31 -6.68
CA GLY A 188 23.21 4.44 -7.51
C GLY A 188 22.54 3.85 -8.74
N TYR A 189 21.40 4.40 -9.18
CA TYR A 189 20.65 4.00 -10.39
C TYR A 189 20.85 4.96 -11.56
N SER A 190 22.05 5.51 -11.75
CA SER A 190 22.31 6.49 -12.80
C SER A 190 21.99 5.99 -14.22
N GLU A 191 22.17 4.68 -14.49
CA GLU A 191 21.80 4.08 -15.78
C GLU A 191 20.28 4.07 -16.04
N VAL A 192 19.45 4.14 -14.98
CA VAL A 192 17.99 4.24 -15.13
C VAL A 192 17.60 5.62 -15.64
N VAL A 193 18.32 6.68 -15.25
CA VAL A 193 18.06 8.05 -15.71
C VAL A 193 18.16 8.14 -17.24
N ASP A 194 19.16 7.48 -17.84
CA ASP A 194 19.30 7.43 -19.29
C ASP A 194 18.10 6.71 -19.95
N ARG A 195 17.67 5.57 -19.37
CA ARG A 195 16.57 4.73 -19.89
C ARG A 195 15.17 5.36 -19.82
N ILE A 196 14.94 6.26 -18.87
CA ILE A 196 13.65 6.97 -18.75
C ILE A 196 13.62 8.28 -19.54
N SER A 197 14.76 8.68 -20.11
CA SER A 197 14.88 9.89 -20.93
C SER A 197 14.70 9.61 -22.42
N GLU A 198 14.73 8.34 -22.83
CA GLU A 198 14.45 7.88 -24.19
C GLU A 198 12.94 7.78 -24.47
#